data_3055b30cd0b335b0b13ce99b3b36cb02
#
_entry.id   3055b30cd0b335b0b13ce99b3b36cb02
#
_cell.length_a   1.000
_cell.length_b   1.000
_cell.length_c   1.000
_cell.angle_alpha   90.00
_cell.angle_beta   90.00
_cell.angle_gamma   90.00
#
_symmetry.space_group_name_H-M   'P 1'
#
loop_
_entity.id
_entity.type
_entity.pdbx_description
1 polymer ?
#
loop_
_entity_poly.entity_id
_entity_poly.type
_entity_poly.pdbx_seq_one_letter_code
_entity_poly.pdbx_strand_id
1 'polypeptide(L)'
;MPELPEVETVANGVHKRVHGEVIESVWLSSKPEPFKTSPEAMAEALTGRLIERVYRVGKHIVFDLTRDGDLTRGGNLAGGKGKSGSKSGSQWIVHLGMTGRLLVSNAGGLVPAHTHAILRLSSGRELLFVDPRRFGRLSIHRLDAETEQSNGFRGTGQEPLTISAEDFVSLFRSRKTPIKAALLNQKLLHGVGNIYADESLFRAGIRPTRMAGRIGKDRLERLRTELQAVLRHAIELGGSSVSDYVDADGEKGFFQLEHRVYLRGGQPCLVCGTPIRKIVLAGRGTHYCPACQA
;
A
#
# COMPACT_ATOMS: atom_id res chain seq x y z
N MET A 1 0.72 8.61 7.44
CA MET A 1 -0.11 7.54 6.83
C MET A 1 0.78 6.78 5.87
N PRO A 2 0.90 5.47 6.02
CA PRO A 2 1.65 4.65 5.07
C PRO A 2 1.16 4.88 3.63
N GLU A 3 2.10 5.10 2.72
CA GLU A 3 1.88 5.24 1.27
C GLU A 3 2.33 3.95 0.57
N LEU A 4 2.42 3.93 -0.75
CA LEU A 4 2.75 2.74 -1.52
C LEU A 4 4.02 2.02 -1.03
N PRO A 5 5.19 2.69 -0.85
CA PRO A 5 6.41 1.99 -0.44
C PRO A 5 6.31 1.35 0.94
N GLU A 6 5.71 2.04 1.91
CA GLU A 6 5.52 1.51 3.26
C GLU A 6 4.64 0.26 3.25
N VAL A 7 3.52 0.31 2.49
CA VAL A 7 2.59 -0.82 2.38
C VAL A 7 3.23 -1.99 1.63
N GLU A 8 4.04 -1.74 0.60
CA GLU A 8 4.81 -2.76 -0.13
C GLU A 8 5.82 -3.45 0.79
N THR A 9 6.58 -2.67 1.57
CA THR A 9 7.56 -3.20 2.52
C THR A 9 6.90 -4.11 3.55
N VAL A 10 5.78 -3.66 4.16
CA VAL A 10 5.03 -4.50 5.12
C VAL A 10 4.50 -5.75 4.45
N ALA A 11 3.87 -5.64 3.27
CA ALA A 11 3.30 -6.79 2.56
C ALA A 11 4.36 -7.85 2.24
N ASN A 12 5.52 -7.42 1.74
CA ASN A 12 6.65 -8.30 1.41
C ASN A 12 7.25 -8.93 2.68
N GLY A 13 7.41 -8.18 3.76
CA GLY A 13 7.89 -8.66 5.05
C GLY A 13 6.97 -9.70 5.65
N VAL A 14 5.66 -9.44 5.65
CA VAL A 14 4.64 -10.38 6.11
C VAL A 14 4.64 -11.64 5.23
N HIS A 15 4.62 -11.48 3.89
CA HIS A 15 4.62 -12.62 2.96
C HIS A 15 5.74 -13.62 3.24
N LYS A 16 6.96 -13.11 3.39
CA LYS A 16 8.15 -13.96 3.68
C LYS A 16 8.00 -14.81 4.94
N ARG A 17 7.17 -14.37 5.90
CA ARG A 17 7.03 -15.02 7.21
C ARG A 17 5.81 -15.91 7.36
N VAL A 18 4.73 -15.61 6.60
CA VAL A 18 3.44 -16.27 6.81
C VAL A 18 2.92 -17.04 5.59
N HIS A 19 3.63 -16.98 4.46
CA HIS A 19 3.28 -17.77 3.27
C HIS A 19 3.31 -19.28 3.58
N GLY A 20 2.27 -19.98 3.20
CA GLY A 20 2.12 -21.42 3.45
C GLY A 20 1.67 -21.78 4.86
N GLU A 21 1.37 -20.81 5.71
CA GLU A 21 0.85 -21.03 7.06
C GLU A 21 -0.67 -21.14 7.07
N VAL A 22 -1.19 -21.99 7.95
CA VAL A 22 -2.62 -22.08 8.22
C VAL A 22 -2.97 -21.17 9.40
N ILE A 23 -4.06 -20.45 9.30
CA ILE A 23 -4.62 -19.64 10.41
C ILE A 23 -5.41 -20.57 11.33
N GLU A 24 -4.85 -20.92 12.49
CA GLU A 24 -5.47 -21.84 13.45
C GLU A 24 -6.58 -21.19 14.27
N SER A 25 -6.35 -19.94 14.69
CA SER A 25 -7.35 -19.20 15.45
C SER A 25 -7.26 -17.70 15.21
N VAL A 26 -8.38 -17.01 15.44
CA VAL A 26 -8.52 -15.57 15.24
C VAL A 26 -9.13 -14.94 16.48
N TRP A 27 -8.45 -13.97 17.06
CA TRP A 27 -9.01 -13.10 18.08
C TRP A 27 -9.21 -11.69 17.49
N LEU A 28 -10.37 -11.10 17.73
CA LEU A 28 -10.73 -9.75 17.28
C LEU A 28 -11.23 -8.94 18.48
N SER A 29 -10.82 -7.67 18.54
CA SER A 29 -11.24 -6.80 19.64
C SER A 29 -12.73 -6.45 19.56
N SER A 30 -13.32 -6.03 20.67
CA SER A 30 -14.70 -5.55 20.74
C SER A 30 -14.89 -4.12 20.15
N LYS A 31 -13.81 -3.48 19.65
CA LYS A 31 -13.88 -2.14 19.05
C LYS A 31 -14.30 -2.25 17.58
N PRO A 32 -15.44 -1.69 17.18
CA PRO A 32 -16.00 -1.92 15.83
C PRO A 32 -15.29 -1.16 14.71
N GLU A 33 -14.58 -0.08 14.99
CA GLU A 33 -14.12 0.88 13.99
C GLU A 33 -13.19 0.30 12.91
N PRO A 34 -12.23 -0.62 13.23
CA PRO A 34 -11.38 -1.19 12.20
C PRO A 34 -12.13 -2.18 11.28
N PHE A 35 -13.23 -2.75 11.72
CA PHE A 35 -13.89 -3.85 11.03
C PHE A 35 -14.91 -3.35 10.00
N LYS A 36 -14.75 -3.75 8.73
CA LYS A 36 -15.72 -3.52 7.64
C LYS A 36 -16.52 -4.78 7.30
N THR A 37 -16.09 -5.92 7.83
CA THR A 37 -16.82 -7.18 7.92
C THR A 37 -17.04 -7.43 9.40
N SER A 38 -18.18 -7.99 9.81
CA SER A 38 -18.42 -8.27 11.24
C SER A 38 -17.32 -9.18 11.80
N PRO A 39 -16.95 -9.02 13.09
CA PRO A 39 -15.92 -9.86 13.70
C PRO A 39 -16.18 -11.36 13.55
N GLU A 40 -17.44 -11.79 13.72
CA GLU A 40 -17.85 -13.19 13.60
C GLU A 40 -17.63 -13.72 12.18
N ALA A 41 -18.12 -12.99 11.16
CA ALA A 41 -17.96 -13.37 9.76
C ALA A 41 -16.48 -13.31 9.33
N MET A 42 -15.68 -12.40 9.92
CA MET A 42 -14.25 -12.33 9.66
C MET A 42 -13.52 -13.51 10.27
N ALA A 43 -13.80 -13.86 11.53
CA ALA A 43 -13.19 -15.03 12.19
C ALA A 43 -13.53 -16.33 11.45
N GLU A 44 -14.78 -16.52 11.03
CA GLU A 44 -15.22 -17.67 10.23
C GLU A 44 -14.48 -17.74 8.88
N ALA A 45 -14.32 -16.59 8.21
CA ALA A 45 -13.68 -16.54 6.90
C ALA A 45 -12.16 -16.76 6.95
N LEU A 46 -11.51 -16.50 8.09
CA LEU A 46 -10.06 -16.61 8.27
C LEU A 46 -9.64 -17.95 8.88
N THR A 47 -10.38 -18.48 9.86
CA THR A 47 -9.98 -19.69 10.58
C THR A 47 -9.94 -20.92 9.66
N GLY A 48 -8.89 -21.71 9.78
CA GLY A 48 -8.64 -22.91 8.97
C GLY A 48 -8.24 -22.61 7.53
N ARG A 49 -7.85 -21.35 7.21
CA ARG A 49 -7.41 -21.00 5.86
C ARG A 49 -5.90 -21.00 5.77
N LEU A 50 -5.41 -21.44 4.61
CA LEU A 50 -4.01 -21.34 4.21
C LEU A 50 -3.75 -19.96 3.61
N ILE A 51 -2.67 -19.31 4.01
CA ILE A 51 -2.19 -18.06 3.42
C ILE A 51 -1.37 -18.40 2.16
N GLU A 52 -1.99 -18.30 0.99
CA GLU A 52 -1.34 -18.61 -0.28
C GLU A 52 -0.41 -17.48 -0.72
N ARG A 53 -0.83 -16.23 -0.53
CA ARG A 53 -0.06 -15.07 -0.96
C ARG A 53 -0.40 -13.84 -0.15
N VAL A 54 0.60 -12.98 0.11
CA VAL A 54 0.41 -11.63 0.64
C VAL A 54 1.07 -10.63 -0.30
N TYR A 55 0.34 -9.60 -0.69
CA TYR A 55 0.82 -8.60 -1.64
C TYR A 55 0.10 -7.26 -1.45
N ARG A 56 0.57 -6.22 -2.13
CA ARG A 56 -0.01 -4.88 -2.08
C ARG A 56 -0.92 -4.60 -3.29
N VAL A 57 -2.02 -3.91 -3.02
CA VAL A 57 -2.84 -3.24 -4.04
C VAL A 57 -3.09 -1.80 -3.58
N GLY A 58 -2.43 -0.83 -4.20
CA GLY A 58 -2.50 0.56 -3.77
C GLY A 58 -1.96 0.76 -2.35
N LYS A 59 -2.82 1.13 -1.42
CA LYS A 59 -2.49 1.28 0.01
C LYS A 59 -3.07 0.15 0.88
N HIS A 60 -3.43 -0.97 0.26
CA HIS A 60 -3.97 -2.13 0.93
C HIS A 60 -3.00 -3.29 0.85
N ILE A 61 -2.94 -4.09 1.91
CA ILE A 61 -2.30 -5.40 1.96
C ILE A 61 -3.40 -6.42 1.72
N VAL A 62 -3.19 -7.33 0.79
CA VAL A 62 -4.15 -8.35 0.37
C VAL A 62 -3.56 -9.71 0.67
N PHE A 63 -4.33 -10.54 1.37
CA PHE A 63 -4.02 -11.94 1.63
C PHE A 63 -4.94 -12.80 0.76
N ASP A 64 -4.38 -13.60 -0.14
CA ASP A 64 -5.12 -14.65 -0.81
C ASP A 64 -5.17 -15.87 0.13
N LEU A 65 -6.39 -16.35 0.38
CA LEU A 65 -6.69 -17.42 1.32
C LEU A 65 -7.40 -18.56 0.62
N THR A 66 -6.88 -19.79 0.82
CA THR A 66 -7.46 -21.02 0.29
C THR A 66 -7.79 -22.00 1.40
N ARG A 67 -8.63 -23.00 1.15
CA ARG A 67 -8.81 -24.09 2.10
C ARG A 67 -7.59 -25.02 2.08
N ASP A 68 -7.18 -25.48 3.25
CA ASP A 68 -6.21 -26.55 3.36
C ASP A 68 -6.76 -27.79 2.63
N GLY A 69 -6.00 -28.37 1.72
CA GLY A 69 -6.42 -29.46 0.84
C GLY A 69 -6.82 -29.10 -0.59
N ASP A 70 -7.09 -27.82 -0.90
CA ASP A 70 -7.32 -27.39 -2.29
C ASP A 70 -6.00 -27.36 -3.12
N LEU A 71 -4.85 -27.31 -2.45
CA LEU A 71 -3.52 -27.37 -3.09
C LEU A 71 -3.16 -28.76 -3.63
N THR A 72 -3.73 -29.85 -3.09
CA THR A 72 -3.42 -31.22 -3.52
C THR A 72 -4.06 -31.61 -4.86
N ARG A 73 -5.03 -30.82 -5.35
CA ARG A 73 -5.71 -31.06 -6.65
C ARG A 73 -5.05 -30.40 -7.86
N GLY A 74 -4.01 -29.59 -7.67
CA GLY A 74 -3.26 -28.88 -8.74
C GLY A 74 -1.98 -29.56 -9.19
N GLY A 75 -1.53 -30.62 -8.57
CA GLY A 75 -0.23 -31.27 -8.77
C GLY A 75 -0.22 -32.54 -9.62
N ASN A 76 -0.89 -32.59 -10.79
CA ASN A 76 -0.60 -33.58 -11.81
C ASN A 76 -0.65 -32.93 -13.20
N LEU A 77 0.52 -32.54 -13.68
CA LEU A 77 0.78 -32.18 -15.08
C LEU A 77 0.82 -33.48 -15.90
N ALA A 78 -0.32 -33.97 -16.36
CA ALA A 78 -0.42 -34.88 -17.52
C ALA A 78 -1.79 -34.68 -18.17
N GLY A 79 -1.77 -34.05 -19.33
CA GLY A 79 -2.72 -34.10 -20.45
C GLY A 79 -4.19 -34.41 -20.17
N GLY A 80 -4.97 -33.41 -19.78
CA GLY A 80 -6.41 -33.51 -19.75
C GLY A 80 -7.05 -32.13 -19.78
N LYS A 81 -7.90 -31.84 -20.77
CA LYS A 81 -8.80 -30.67 -20.81
C LYS A 81 -9.77 -30.76 -19.61
N GLY A 82 -9.28 -30.43 -18.40
CA GLY A 82 -10.06 -30.36 -17.17
C GLY A 82 -10.67 -28.97 -17.06
N LYS A 83 -11.99 -28.90 -16.91
CA LYS A 83 -12.77 -27.73 -16.55
C LYS A 83 -12.09 -27.05 -15.36
N SER A 84 -11.78 -25.76 -15.48
CA SER A 84 -11.33 -24.89 -14.39
C SER A 84 -12.27 -25.07 -13.20
N GLY A 85 -11.83 -25.82 -12.19
CA GLY A 85 -12.55 -25.95 -10.93
C GLY A 85 -12.64 -24.57 -10.28
N SER A 86 -13.82 -24.13 -9.95
CA SER A 86 -14.15 -22.92 -9.23
C SER A 86 -13.29 -22.83 -7.96
N LYS A 87 -12.30 -21.94 -7.96
CA LYS A 87 -11.51 -21.59 -6.76
C LYS A 87 -12.42 -20.78 -5.83
N SER A 88 -13.10 -21.43 -4.91
CA SER A 88 -13.81 -20.77 -3.83
C SER A 88 -12.78 -20.27 -2.81
N GLY A 89 -12.19 -19.12 -3.09
CA GLY A 89 -11.22 -18.47 -2.21
C GLY A 89 -11.82 -17.26 -1.51
N SER A 90 -11.12 -16.74 -0.54
CA SER A 90 -11.41 -15.44 0.05
C SER A 90 -10.13 -14.60 0.15
N GLN A 91 -10.29 -13.30 0.24
CA GLN A 91 -9.19 -12.39 0.49
C GLN A 91 -9.43 -11.64 1.79
N TRP A 92 -8.39 -11.55 2.62
CA TRP A 92 -8.37 -10.62 3.72
C TRP A 92 -7.67 -9.33 3.29
N ILE A 93 -8.36 -8.21 3.41
CA ILE A 93 -7.88 -6.91 2.98
C ILE A 93 -7.59 -6.06 4.21
N VAL A 94 -6.34 -5.60 4.32
CA VAL A 94 -5.84 -4.77 5.41
C VAL A 94 -5.44 -3.40 4.87
N HIS A 95 -6.06 -2.33 5.40
CA HIS A 95 -5.64 -0.96 5.18
C HIS A 95 -5.10 -0.40 6.50
N LEU A 96 -3.83 0.04 6.50
CA LEU A 96 -3.15 0.45 7.73
C LEU A 96 -3.66 1.78 8.32
N GLY A 97 -4.43 2.57 7.56
CA GLY A 97 -4.87 3.88 8.02
C GLY A 97 -3.71 4.85 8.19
N MET A 98 -3.63 5.51 9.34
CA MET A 98 -2.56 6.46 9.65
C MET A 98 -1.49 5.90 10.60
N THR A 99 -1.87 5.05 11.53
CA THR A 99 -1.05 4.52 12.62
C THR A 99 -1.10 3.00 12.73
N GLY A 100 -1.84 2.34 11.82
CA GLY A 100 -1.94 0.90 11.79
C GLY A 100 -0.61 0.24 11.47
N ARG A 101 -0.33 -0.86 12.16
CA ARG A 101 0.84 -1.72 12.00
C ARG A 101 0.36 -3.15 11.83
N LEU A 102 1.02 -3.88 10.98
CA LEU A 102 0.79 -5.32 10.79
C LEU A 102 2.11 -6.03 11.11
N LEU A 103 2.18 -6.64 12.29
CA LEU A 103 3.39 -7.20 12.86
C LEU A 103 3.33 -8.72 12.88
N VAL A 104 4.47 -9.36 12.67
CA VAL A 104 4.62 -10.81 12.86
C VAL A 104 5.49 -11.03 14.08
N SER A 105 4.99 -11.76 15.08
CA SER A 105 5.69 -12.09 16.31
C SER A 105 5.71 -13.58 16.59
N ASN A 106 6.59 -14.02 17.47
CA ASN A 106 6.56 -15.38 18.01
C ASN A 106 5.42 -15.52 19.02
N ALA A 107 4.88 -16.74 19.15
CA ALA A 107 3.82 -17.03 20.11
C ALA A 107 4.21 -16.67 21.55
N GLY A 108 3.24 -16.16 22.31
CA GLY A 108 3.43 -15.80 23.72
C GLY A 108 4.24 -14.52 23.95
N GLY A 109 4.52 -13.75 22.91
CA GLY A 109 5.11 -12.42 23.03
C GLY A 109 4.14 -11.45 23.71
N LEU A 110 4.68 -10.30 24.15
CA LEU A 110 3.85 -9.23 24.71
C LEU A 110 2.90 -8.68 23.64
N VAL A 111 1.60 -8.77 23.86
CA VAL A 111 0.59 -8.17 22.96
C VAL A 111 0.61 -6.66 23.13
N PRO A 112 0.94 -5.89 22.07
CA PRO A 112 0.97 -4.43 22.15
C PRO A 112 -0.39 -3.85 22.51
N ALA A 113 -0.40 -2.73 23.25
CA ALA A 113 -1.62 -1.94 23.44
C ALA A 113 -2.22 -1.54 22.09
N HIS A 114 -3.56 -1.43 22.02
CA HIS A 114 -4.30 -1.11 20.80
C HIS A 114 -4.22 -2.19 19.70
N THR A 115 -3.98 -3.44 20.07
CA THR A 115 -4.14 -4.59 19.17
C THR A 115 -5.64 -4.84 18.94
N HIS A 116 -6.02 -4.99 17.66
CA HIS A 116 -7.41 -5.19 17.25
C HIS A 116 -7.67 -6.55 16.59
N ALA A 117 -6.63 -7.18 16.05
CA ALA A 117 -6.71 -8.54 15.53
C ALA A 117 -5.42 -9.32 15.86
N ILE A 118 -5.57 -10.60 16.22
CA ILE A 118 -4.48 -11.55 16.41
C ILE A 118 -4.87 -12.81 15.63
N LEU A 119 -4.05 -13.20 14.66
CA LEU A 119 -4.17 -14.45 13.93
C LEU A 119 -3.03 -15.37 14.38
N ARG A 120 -3.36 -16.51 14.99
CA ARG A 120 -2.37 -17.53 15.34
C ARG A 120 -2.19 -18.48 14.17
N LEU A 121 -0.94 -18.75 13.85
CA LEU A 121 -0.53 -19.51 12.68
C LEU A 121 -0.03 -20.91 13.09
N SER A 122 -0.06 -21.86 12.15
CA SER A 122 0.36 -23.25 12.36
C SER A 122 1.82 -23.42 12.80
N SER A 123 2.68 -22.45 12.51
CA SER A 123 4.06 -22.41 13.04
C SER A 123 4.15 -21.97 14.50
N GLY A 124 3.06 -21.57 15.13
CA GLY A 124 3.04 -20.91 16.43
C GLY A 124 3.30 -19.41 16.40
N ARG A 125 3.56 -18.80 15.23
CA ARG A 125 3.67 -17.35 15.08
C ARG A 125 2.31 -16.66 15.18
N GLU A 126 2.34 -15.37 15.47
CA GLU A 126 1.14 -14.54 15.54
C GLU A 126 1.26 -13.35 14.58
N LEU A 127 0.19 -13.07 13.83
CA LEU A 127 0.04 -11.87 13.01
C LEU A 127 -0.86 -10.89 13.76
N LEU A 128 -0.34 -9.72 14.09
CA LEU A 128 -0.96 -8.73 14.95
C LEU A 128 -1.33 -7.48 14.15
N PHE A 129 -2.59 -7.05 14.21
CA PHE A 129 -2.99 -5.73 13.71
C PHE A 129 -3.14 -4.76 14.88
N VAL A 130 -2.26 -3.76 14.94
CA VAL A 130 -2.18 -2.75 16.01
C VAL A 130 -2.51 -1.38 15.44
N ASP A 131 -3.50 -0.66 15.99
CA ASP A 131 -3.84 0.68 15.49
C ASP A 131 -4.39 1.60 16.60
N PRO A 132 -3.54 2.43 17.22
CA PRO A 132 -3.94 3.35 18.28
C PRO A 132 -5.07 4.31 17.89
N ARG A 133 -5.12 4.75 16.63
CA ARG A 133 -6.11 5.73 16.14
C ARG A 133 -7.36 5.10 15.53
N ARG A 134 -7.35 3.81 15.28
CA ARG A 134 -8.47 3.05 14.69
C ARG A 134 -8.95 3.56 13.33
N PHE A 135 -8.04 4.13 12.51
CA PHE A 135 -8.30 4.55 11.14
C PHE A 135 -8.01 3.47 10.11
N GLY A 136 -7.39 2.40 10.54
CA GLY A 136 -7.19 1.20 9.75
C GLY A 136 -8.52 0.52 9.43
N ARG A 137 -8.49 -0.35 8.43
CA ARG A 137 -9.69 -1.08 7.99
C ARG A 137 -9.34 -2.52 7.67
N LEU A 138 -10.14 -3.44 8.19
CA LEU A 138 -10.04 -4.87 7.95
C LEU A 138 -11.35 -5.34 7.30
N SER A 139 -11.26 -6.08 6.21
CA SER A 139 -12.43 -6.61 5.49
C SER A 139 -12.13 -7.95 4.83
N ILE A 140 -13.18 -8.74 4.62
CA ILE A 140 -13.15 -9.96 3.83
C ILE A 140 -13.78 -9.68 2.47
N HIS A 141 -13.10 -10.11 1.42
CA HIS A 141 -13.61 -10.14 0.07
C HIS A 141 -13.74 -11.61 -0.37
N ARG A 142 -14.97 -12.06 -0.60
CA ARG A 142 -15.23 -13.43 -1.08
C ARG A 142 -15.06 -13.47 -2.59
N LEU A 143 -14.37 -14.50 -3.08
CA LEU A 143 -14.18 -14.73 -4.51
C LEU A 143 -15.27 -15.70 -4.96
N ASP A 144 -16.28 -15.19 -5.66
CA ASP A 144 -17.33 -16.01 -6.24
C ASP A 144 -17.02 -16.25 -7.72
N ALA A 145 -16.97 -17.52 -8.12
CA ALA A 145 -16.64 -17.93 -9.50
C ALA A 145 -17.65 -17.44 -10.54
N GLU A 146 -18.87 -17.07 -10.12
CA GLU A 146 -19.99 -16.73 -11.02
C GLU A 146 -20.21 -15.22 -11.17
N THR A 147 -19.48 -14.37 -10.42
CA THR A 147 -19.66 -12.91 -10.45
C THR A 147 -18.39 -12.19 -10.91
N GLU A 148 -18.48 -10.86 -11.19
CA GLU A 148 -17.31 -9.99 -11.43
C GLU A 148 -16.30 -9.99 -10.28
N GLN A 149 -16.67 -10.48 -9.10
CA GLN A 149 -15.81 -10.66 -7.93
C GLN A 149 -14.81 -11.82 -8.10
N SER A 150 -14.91 -12.63 -9.15
CA SER A 150 -13.95 -13.70 -9.49
C SER A 150 -12.50 -13.21 -9.65
N ASN A 151 -12.31 -11.92 -9.91
CA ASN A 151 -11.00 -11.32 -10.22
C ASN A 151 -10.22 -10.79 -8.99
N GLY A 152 -10.76 -10.93 -7.78
CA GLY A 152 -10.14 -10.46 -6.55
C GLY A 152 -10.17 -8.94 -6.36
N PHE A 153 -9.62 -8.51 -5.22
CA PHE A 153 -9.56 -7.10 -4.85
C PHE A 153 -8.67 -6.31 -5.82
N ARG A 154 -9.23 -5.24 -6.38
CA ARG A 154 -8.54 -4.34 -7.31
C ARG A 154 -8.52 -2.91 -6.78
N GLY A 155 -7.42 -2.22 -7.00
CA GLY A 155 -7.35 -0.78 -6.78
C GLY A 155 -8.21 -0.03 -7.81
N THR A 156 -8.66 1.18 -7.44
CA THR A 156 -9.51 2.00 -8.31
C THR A 156 -8.73 2.76 -9.39
N GLY A 157 -7.40 2.89 -9.24
CA GLY A 157 -6.52 3.60 -10.16
C GLY A 157 -5.48 2.68 -10.82
N GLN A 158 -4.61 3.27 -11.62
CA GLN A 158 -3.47 2.59 -12.23
C GLN A 158 -2.35 2.34 -11.23
N GLU A 159 -1.57 1.26 -11.42
CA GLU A 159 -0.40 0.93 -10.60
C GLU A 159 0.80 1.80 -11.01
N PRO A 160 1.32 2.68 -10.11
CA PRO A 160 2.39 3.62 -10.48
C PRO A 160 3.69 2.94 -10.90
N LEU A 161 4.03 1.79 -10.30
CA LEU A 161 5.30 1.12 -10.54
C LEU A 161 5.39 0.48 -11.94
N THR A 162 4.26 0.19 -12.57
CA THR A 162 4.20 -0.54 -13.85
C THR A 162 3.46 0.20 -14.96
N ILE A 163 2.79 1.33 -14.65
CA ILE A 163 2.05 2.11 -15.67
C ILE A 163 2.95 2.50 -16.86
N SER A 164 2.45 2.34 -18.07
CA SER A 164 3.15 2.75 -19.30
C SER A 164 3.30 4.28 -19.38
N ALA A 165 4.23 4.77 -20.20
CA ALA A 165 4.38 6.21 -20.43
C ALA A 165 3.12 6.81 -21.09
N GLU A 166 2.54 6.08 -22.02
CA GLU A 166 1.36 6.50 -22.75
C GLU A 166 0.14 6.62 -21.83
N ASP A 167 -0.13 5.57 -21.03
CA ASP A 167 -1.23 5.58 -20.07
C ASP A 167 -1.05 6.68 -19.02
N PHE A 168 0.18 6.85 -18.49
CA PHE A 168 0.47 7.91 -17.53
C PHE A 168 0.18 9.30 -18.09
N VAL A 169 0.62 9.60 -19.32
CA VAL A 169 0.35 10.88 -19.98
C VAL A 169 -1.16 11.07 -20.18
N SER A 170 -1.88 10.03 -20.57
CA SER A 170 -3.33 10.07 -20.79
C SER A 170 -4.11 10.41 -19.51
N LEU A 171 -3.66 9.96 -18.34
CA LEU A 171 -4.28 10.26 -17.05
C LEU A 171 -4.36 11.76 -16.75
N PHE A 172 -3.39 12.56 -17.23
CA PHE A 172 -3.27 13.99 -16.91
C PHE A 172 -3.75 14.90 -18.02
N ARG A 173 -3.92 14.37 -19.24
CA ARG A 173 -4.39 15.15 -20.39
C ARG A 173 -5.73 15.84 -20.08
N SER A 174 -5.82 17.12 -20.44
CA SER A 174 -7.02 17.96 -20.27
C SER A 174 -7.53 18.19 -18.85
N ARG A 175 -6.78 17.76 -17.82
CA ARG A 175 -7.19 17.98 -16.43
C ARG A 175 -6.99 19.42 -15.99
N LYS A 176 -8.05 19.98 -15.39
CA LYS A 176 -8.09 21.35 -14.85
C LYS A 176 -7.75 21.40 -13.35
N THR A 177 -6.97 20.44 -12.85
CA THR A 177 -6.53 20.39 -11.45
C THR A 177 -5.01 20.52 -11.38
N PRO A 178 -4.44 21.06 -10.27
CA PRO A 178 -3.00 21.05 -10.06
C PRO A 178 -2.43 19.63 -10.15
N ILE A 179 -1.22 19.51 -10.70
CA ILE A 179 -0.58 18.21 -10.94
C ILE A 179 -0.41 17.41 -9.63
N LYS A 180 -0.04 18.04 -8.52
CA LYS A 180 0.04 17.34 -7.23
C LYS A 180 -1.31 16.78 -6.79
N ALA A 181 -2.39 17.56 -6.91
CA ALA A 181 -3.73 17.08 -6.58
C ALA A 181 -4.16 15.90 -7.45
N ALA A 182 -3.78 15.92 -8.73
CA ALA A 182 -4.03 14.80 -9.63
C ALA A 182 -3.22 13.54 -9.27
N LEU A 183 -1.93 13.68 -8.89
CA LEU A 183 -1.10 12.57 -8.40
C LEU A 183 -1.67 11.91 -7.13
N LEU A 184 -2.25 12.72 -6.23
CA LEU A 184 -2.86 12.23 -4.99
C LEU A 184 -4.22 11.56 -5.17
N ASN A 185 -4.81 11.66 -6.36
CA ASN A 185 -6.11 11.06 -6.65
C ASN A 185 -5.97 9.56 -6.86
N GLN A 186 -6.39 8.79 -5.85
CA GLN A 186 -6.28 7.33 -5.84
C GLN A 186 -7.07 6.64 -6.98
N LYS A 187 -8.02 7.33 -7.62
CA LYS A 187 -8.72 6.84 -8.82
C LYS A 187 -7.87 6.96 -10.09
N LEU A 188 -6.80 7.75 -10.06
CA LEU A 188 -5.86 7.88 -11.17
C LEU A 188 -4.65 7.00 -10.97
N LEU A 189 -3.93 7.23 -9.87
CA LEU A 189 -2.76 6.48 -9.44
C LEU A 189 -2.97 6.03 -8.01
N HIS A 190 -3.18 4.75 -7.78
CA HIS A 190 -3.36 4.26 -6.42
C HIS A 190 -2.01 4.10 -5.70
N GLY A 191 -2.02 4.35 -4.41
CA GLY A 191 -0.83 4.22 -3.57
C GLY A 191 0.01 5.49 -3.43
N VAL A 192 0.07 6.37 -4.42
CA VAL A 192 0.81 7.64 -4.32
C VAL A 192 0.21 8.53 -3.23
N GLY A 193 1.08 9.06 -2.38
CA GLY A 193 0.68 9.97 -1.33
C GLY A 193 1.54 11.24 -1.29
N ASN A 194 1.48 11.95 -0.17
CA ASN A 194 1.99 13.32 -0.06
C ASN A 194 3.52 13.41 -0.17
N ILE A 195 4.22 12.43 0.42
CA ILE A 195 5.69 12.36 0.40
C ILE A 195 6.16 12.20 -1.04
N TYR A 196 5.70 11.15 -1.69
CA TYR A 196 6.19 10.74 -3.00
C TYR A 196 5.71 11.66 -4.12
N ALA A 197 4.57 12.35 -3.96
CA ALA A 197 4.14 13.39 -4.86
C ALA A 197 5.07 14.62 -4.82
N ASP A 198 5.46 15.11 -3.63
CA ASP A 198 6.39 16.25 -3.52
C ASP A 198 7.77 15.88 -4.04
N GLU A 199 8.31 14.73 -3.66
CA GLU A 199 9.63 14.27 -4.05
C GLU A 199 9.76 14.01 -5.56
N SER A 200 8.78 13.37 -6.18
CA SER A 200 8.78 13.12 -7.63
C SER A 200 8.63 14.40 -8.45
N LEU A 201 7.76 15.32 -8.03
CA LEU A 201 7.60 16.61 -8.66
C LEU A 201 8.87 17.46 -8.58
N PHE A 202 9.59 17.42 -7.45
CA PHE A 202 10.89 18.09 -7.32
C PHE A 202 11.91 17.53 -8.31
N ARG A 203 12.08 16.20 -8.37
CA ARG A 203 13.04 15.54 -9.27
C ARG A 203 12.69 15.77 -10.75
N ALA A 204 11.40 15.82 -11.08
CA ALA A 204 10.93 16.14 -12.42
C ALA A 204 11.03 17.65 -12.78
N GLY A 205 11.35 18.53 -11.81
CA GLY A 205 11.40 19.97 -12.02
C GLY A 205 10.04 20.62 -12.27
N ILE A 206 8.95 20.00 -11.78
CA ILE A 206 7.57 20.47 -12.03
C ILE A 206 7.00 21.12 -10.76
N ARG A 207 6.49 22.35 -10.90
CA ARG A 207 5.82 23.05 -9.80
C ARG A 207 4.50 22.34 -9.43
N PRO A 208 4.25 22.02 -8.14
CA PRO A 208 3.06 21.27 -7.74
C PRO A 208 1.72 21.95 -8.06
N THR A 209 1.72 23.29 -8.19
CA THR A 209 0.52 24.08 -8.53
C THR A 209 0.22 24.13 -10.03
N ARG A 210 1.11 23.64 -10.90
CA ARG A 210 0.91 23.67 -12.35
C ARG A 210 -0.31 22.82 -12.72
N MET A 211 -1.16 23.34 -13.60
CA MET A 211 -2.33 22.59 -14.09
C MET A 211 -1.88 21.35 -14.87
N ALA A 212 -2.35 20.19 -14.49
CA ALA A 212 -1.90 18.90 -15.04
C ALA A 212 -2.06 18.84 -16.57
N GLY A 213 -3.19 19.28 -17.12
CA GLY A 213 -3.43 19.31 -18.56
C GLY A 213 -2.63 20.34 -19.36
N ARG A 214 -1.85 21.20 -18.69
CA ARG A 214 -0.94 22.16 -19.34
C ARG A 214 0.52 21.70 -19.33
N ILE A 215 0.80 20.50 -18.81
CA ILE A 215 2.15 19.93 -18.80
C ILE A 215 2.34 19.15 -20.10
N GLY A 216 3.42 19.45 -20.83
CA GLY A 216 3.74 18.76 -22.07
C GLY A 216 4.09 17.28 -21.84
N LYS A 217 3.95 16.48 -22.90
CA LYS A 217 4.16 15.04 -22.89
C LYS A 217 5.52 14.65 -22.28
N ASP A 218 6.61 15.23 -22.77
CA ASP A 218 7.98 14.88 -22.34
C ASP A 218 8.18 15.12 -20.83
N ARG A 219 7.59 16.21 -20.30
CA ARG A 219 7.65 16.50 -18.86
C ARG A 219 6.81 15.52 -18.03
N LEU A 220 5.68 15.05 -18.55
CA LEU A 220 4.86 13.99 -17.90
C LEU A 220 5.58 12.64 -17.92
N GLU A 221 6.24 12.31 -19.04
CA GLU A 221 7.06 11.09 -19.13
C GLU A 221 8.23 11.12 -18.16
N ARG A 222 8.90 12.27 -18.04
CA ARG A 222 9.94 12.49 -17.03
C ARG A 222 9.36 12.33 -15.62
N LEU A 223 8.19 12.92 -15.33
CA LEU A 223 7.54 12.79 -14.02
C LEU A 223 7.25 11.34 -13.67
N ARG A 224 6.76 10.54 -14.64
CA ARG A 224 6.54 9.11 -14.47
C ARG A 224 7.84 8.40 -14.10
N THR A 225 8.92 8.65 -14.85
CA THR A 225 10.23 8.03 -14.59
C THR A 225 10.73 8.36 -13.19
N GLU A 226 10.68 9.63 -12.81
CA GLU A 226 11.10 10.07 -11.47
C GLU A 226 10.20 9.50 -10.35
N LEU A 227 8.88 9.44 -10.57
CA LEU A 227 7.96 8.84 -9.61
C LEU A 227 8.29 7.36 -9.39
N GLN A 228 8.48 6.59 -10.46
CA GLN A 228 8.85 5.18 -10.36
C GLN A 228 10.21 4.98 -9.69
N ALA A 229 11.19 5.81 -9.99
CA ALA A 229 12.51 5.75 -9.36
C ALA A 229 12.43 6.03 -7.85
N VAL A 230 11.73 7.10 -7.46
CA VAL A 230 11.53 7.47 -6.05
C VAL A 230 10.80 6.37 -5.28
N LEU A 231 9.74 5.79 -5.86
CA LEU A 231 8.97 4.74 -5.20
C LEU A 231 9.80 3.45 -5.01
N ARG A 232 10.56 3.03 -6.03
CA ARG A 232 11.44 1.85 -5.92
C ARG A 232 12.54 2.07 -4.89
N HIS A 233 13.20 3.20 -4.94
CA HIS A 233 14.24 3.54 -3.96
C HIS A 233 13.70 3.59 -2.53
N ALA A 234 12.50 4.14 -2.35
CA ALA A 234 11.86 4.15 -1.04
C ALA A 234 11.53 2.73 -0.53
N ILE A 235 11.12 1.81 -1.42
CA ILE A 235 10.89 0.40 -1.06
C ILE A 235 12.21 -0.26 -0.63
N GLU A 236 13.31 -0.03 -1.35
CA GLU A 236 14.64 -0.55 -1.02
C GLU A 236 15.11 -0.08 0.37
N LEU A 237 14.78 1.16 0.75
CA LEU A 237 15.10 1.74 2.06
C LEU A 237 14.06 1.41 3.15
N GLY A 238 13.12 0.52 2.89
CA GLY A 238 12.10 0.12 3.86
C GLY A 238 11.01 1.15 4.12
N GLY A 239 10.80 2.14 3.23
CA GLY A 239 9.82 3.21 3.38
C GLY A 239 10.31 4.39 4.22
N SER A 240 9.41 5.32 4.52
CA SER A 240 9.69 6.57 5.25
C SER A 240 9.06 6.57 6.64
N SER A 241 9.88 6.45 7.68
CA SER A 241 9.45 6.51 9.09
C SER A 241 9.46 7.95 9.62
N VAL A 242 8.59 8.80 9.06
CA VAL A 242 8.43 10.19 9.52
C VAL A 242 7.68 10.27 10.86
N SER A 243 6.80 9.30 11.17
CA SER A 243 6.03 9.25 12.41
C SER A 243 6.02 7.81 12.97
N ASP A 244 4.88 7.14 12.90
CA ASP A 244 4.61 5.88 13.61
C ASP A 244 4.81 4.62 12.75
N TYR A 245 5.24 4.80 11.50
CA TYR A 245 5.44 3.69 10.57
C TYR A 245 6.63 2.81 11.00
N VAL A 246 6.39 1.52 11.00
CA VAL A 246 7.37 0.44 11.11
C VAL A 246 6.98 -0.69 10.15
N ASP A 247 7.95 -1.51 9.79
CA ASP A 247 7.73 -2.69 8.95
C ASP A 247 7.10 -3.88 9.73
N ALA A 248 7.09 -5.06 9.15
CA ALA A 248 6.52 -6.26 9.75
C ALA A 248 7.29 -6.78 10.99
N ASP A 249 8.52 -6.36 11.19
CA ASP A 249 9.36 -6.65 12.35
C ASP A 249 9.31 -5.57 13.43
N GLY A 250 8.66 -4.45 13.16
CA GLY A 250 8.67 -3.28 14.02
C GLY A 250 9.87 -2.35 13.78
N GLU A 251 10.62 -2.56 12.70
CA GLU A 251 11.79 -1.76 12.35
C GLU A 251 11.42 -0.52 11.52
N LYS A 252 12.23 0.53 11.66
CA LYS A 252 12.02 1.79 10.95
C LYS A 252 12.64 1.75 9.56
N GLY A 253 11.95 2.33 8.57
CA GLY A 253 12.53 2.62 7.26
C GLY A 253 13.46 3.85 7.29
N PHE A 254 14.21 4.08 6.21
CA PHE A 254 15.27 5.10 6.13
C PHE A 254 15.03 6.16 5.05
N PHE A 255 13.99 6.07 4.23
CA PHE A 255 13.77 7.01 3.13
C PHE A 255 13.58 8.47 3.60
N GLN A 256 13.19 8.73 4.83
CA GLN A 256 13.11 10.10 5.38
C GLN A 256 14.46 10.85 5.34
N LEU A 257 15.58 10.15 5.31
CA LEU A 257 16.93 10.74 5.18
C LEU A 257 17.22 11.24 3.75
N GLU A 258 16.44 10.77 2.77
CA GLU A 258 16.57 11.08 1.34
C GLU A 258 15.64 12.19 0.86
N HIS A 259 14.83 12.78 1.77
CA HIS A 259 13.89 13.84 1.39
C HIS A 259 14.61 15.09 0.85
N ARG A 260 14.25 15.49 -0.35
CA ARG A 260 14.80 16.69 -1.01
C ARG A 260 13.99 17.94 -0.71
N VAL A 261 12.67 17.82 -0.58
CA VAL A 261 11.75 18.93 -0.30
C VAL A 261 10.74 18.61 0.80
N TYR A 262 10.29 17.36 0.93
CA TYR A 262 9.25 17.01 1.90
C TYR A 262 9.71 17.29 3.34
N LEU A 263 8.88 18.03 4.12
CA LEU A 263 9.15 18.52 5.48
C LEU A 263 10.36 19.45 5.62
N ARG A 264 10.95 19.94 4.51
CA ARG A 264 12.11 20.82 4.52
C ARG A 264 11.76 22.28 4.29
N GLY A 265 10.51 22.71 4.55
CA GLY A 265 10.08 24.10 4.42
C GLY A 265 10.99 25.07 5.17
N GLY A 266 11.46 26.13 4.49
CA GLY A 266 12.40 27.12 5.01
C GLY A 266 13.88 26.72 4.93
N GLN A 267 14.19 25.42 4.77
CA GLN A 267 15.58 24.94 4.61
C GLN A 267 16.11 25.22 3.20
N PRO A 268 17.43 25.35 3.02
CA PRO A 268 18.01 25.51 1.69
C PRO A 268 17.78 24.26 0.82
N CYS A 269 17.46 24.50 -0.46
CA CYS A 269 17.40 23.44 -1.46
C CYS A 269 18.78 22.80 -1.63
N LEU A 270 18.86 21.48 -1.61
CA LEU A 270 20.13 20.74 -1.76
C LEU A 270 20.77 20.87 -3.15
N VAL A 271 20.03 21.41 -4.15
CA VAL A 271 20.53 21.60 -5.51
C VAL A 271 20.96 23.05 -5.77
N CYS A 272 20.16 24.05 -5.35
CA CYS A 272 20.39 25.45 -5.72
C CYS A 272 20.45 26.41 -4.53
N GLY A 273 20.35 25.95 -3.29
CA GLY A 273 20.41 26.79 -2.09
C GLY A 273 19.16 27.62 -1.81
N THR A 274 18.24 27.77 -2.76
CA THR A 274 17.01 28.56 -2.57
C THR A 274 16.14 27.95 -1.48
N PRO A 275 15.56 28.73 -0.56
CA PRO A 275 14.71 28.20 0.50
C PRO A 275 13.50 27.45 -0.05
N ILE A 276 13.27 26.22 0.44
CA ILE A 276 12.09 25.40 0.11
C ILE A 276 10.83 26.12 0.62
N ARG A 277 9.86 26.29 -0.26
CA ARG A 277 8.55 26.85 0.09
C ARG A 277 7.62 25.76 0.59
N LYS A 278 6.80 26.14 1.60
CA LYS A 278 5.68 25.32 2.10
C LYS A 278 4.39 26.09 1.84
N ILE A 279 3.43 25.44 1.20
CA ILE A 279 2.08 25.95 0.95
C ILE A 279 1.05 24.88 1.29
N VAL A 280 -0.24 25.25 1.32
CA VAL A 280 -1.35 24.29 1.36
C VAL A 280 -1.95 24.22 -0.05
N LEU A 281 -2.02 23.03 -0.62
CA LEU A 281 -2.61 22.77 -1.93
C LEU A 281 -3.59 21.61 -1.82
N ALA A 282 -4.86 21.84 -2.19
CA ALA A 282 -5.94 20.86 -2.07
C ALA A 282 -6.01 20.20 -0.67
N GLY A 283 -5.89 21.01 0.40
CA GLY A 283 -5.92 20.55 1.79
C GLY A 283 -4.68 19.78 2.26
N ARG A 284 -3.59 19.76 1.46
CA ARG A 284 -2.34 19.04 1.80
C ARG A 284 -1.15 19.98 1.89
N GLY A 285 -0.34 19.83 2.93
CA GLY A 285 0.96 20.50 3.03
C GLY A 285 1.81 20.09 1.82
N THR A 286 2.39 21.08 1.15
CA THR A 286 3.10 20.91 -0.12
C THR A 286 4.42 21.64 -0.06
N HIS A 287 5.52 20.93 -0.33
CA HIS A 287 6.87 21.49 -0.27
C HIS A 287 7.50 21.46 -1.66
N TYR A 288 8.14 22.56 -2.05
CA TYR A 288 8.80 22.65 -3.35
C TYR A 288 9.89 23.71 -3.37
N CYS A 289 10.85 23.55 -4.26
CA CYS A 289 11.85 24.60 -4.55
C CYS A 289 11.32 25.54 -5.64
N PRO A 290 11.15 26.85 -5.36
CA PRO A 290 10.62 27.79 -6.35
C PRO A 290 11.56 28.05 -7.53
N ALA A 291 12.86 27.78 -7.39
CA ALA A 291 13.86 27.94 -8.46
C ALA A 291 13.99 26.67 -9.32
N CYS A 292 14.04 25.49 -8.71
CA CYS A 292 14.21 24.22 -9.46
C CYS A 292 12.92 23.73 -10.13
N GLN A 293 11.74 24.16 -9.66
CA GLN A 293 10.44 23.69 -10.17
C GLN A 293 9.66 24.81 -10.88
N ALA A 294 9.49 24.66 -12.18
CA ALA A 294 8.81 25.62 -13.06
C ALA A 294 7.41 25.14 -13.50
#